data_354fa9b620a4b028871c6471fa1cd57d
#
_entry.id   354fa9b620a4b028871c6471fa1cd57d
#
_cell.length_a   1.000
_cell.length_b   1.000
_cell.length_c   1.000
_cell.angle_alpha   90.00
_cell.angle_beta   90.00
_cell.angle_gamma   90.00
#
_symmetry.space_group_name_H-M   'P 1'
#
loop_
_entity.id
_entity.type
_entity.pdbx_description
1 polymer ?
#
loop_
_entity_poly.entity_id
_entity_poly.type
_entity_poly.pdbx_seq_one_letter_code
_entity_poly.pdbx_strand_id
1 'polypeptide(L)'
;MYKMMTPGPSQVRENVLLARSRQFQNPDLDCDFVEYYHDTCKLYSSLLHTENESLILGGEGILGLEAACASLTEPGDRALVLDNGVFGEGFKDFVSIYGGTLFFTPAITPIPSM
;
A
#
# COMPACT_ATOMS: atom_id res chain seq x y z
N MET A 1 27.11 9.60 8.78
CA MET A 1 25.83 9.61 8.08
C MET A 1 24.82 8.85 8.93
N TYR A 2 23.75 9.47 9.37
CA TYR A 2 22.71 8.80 10.18
C TYR A 2 21.87 7.91 9.28
N LYS A 3 21.59 6.68 9.74
CA LYS A 3 20.63 5.79 9.07
C LYS A 3 19.24 6.00 9.67
N MET A 4 18.25 6.28 8.84
CA MET A 4 16.86 6.28 9.28
C MET A 4 16.38 4.85 9.47
N MET A 5 15.86 4.55 10.67
CA MET A 5 15.34 3.24 11.05
C MET A 5 13.84 3.29 11.34
N THR A 6 13.16 4.32 10.83
CA THR A 6 11.72 4.47 10.94
C THR A 6 10.98 3.64 9.88
N PRO A 7 9.75 3.16 10.14
CA PRO A 7 8.94 2.49 9.13
C PRO A 7 8.54 3.41 7.96
N GLY A 8 8.52 4.70 8.20
CA GLY A 8 8.29 5.76 7.22
C GLY A 8 8.29 7.15 7.88
N PRO A 9 8.72 8.19 7.17
CA PRO A 9 9.47 8.19 5.91
C PRO A 9 10.79 7.44 6.01
N SER A 10 11.19 6.76 4.93
CA SER A 10 12.43 5.98 4.88
C SER A 10 13.51 6.66 4.04
N GLN A 11 14.75 6.28 4.28
CA GLN A 11 15.87 6.79 3.49
C GLN A 11 15.87 6.16 2.09
N VAL A 12 15.82 7.00 1.07
CA VAL A 12 15.86 6.58 -0.32
C VAL A 12 17.32 6.53 -0.80
N ARG A 13 17.70 5.47 -1.51
CA ARG A 13 19.03 5.31 -2.08
C ARG A 13 19.26 6.31 -3.21
N GLU A 14 20.51 6.74 -3.38
CA GLU A 14 20.89 7.75 -4.38
C GLU A 14 20.50 7.36 -5.81
N ASN A 15 20.69 6.11 -6.21
CA ASN A 15 20.28 5.64 -7.53
C ASN A 15 18.76 5.74 -7.77
N VAL A 16 17.96 5.57 -6.73
CA VAL A 16 16.50 5.74 -6.80
C VAL A 16 16.14 7.23 -6.91
N LEU A 17 16.83 8.09 -6.16
CA LEU A 17 16.66 9.55 -6.27
C LEU A 17 16.99 10.04 -7.68
N LEU A 18 18.09 9.56 -8.26
CA LEU A 18 18.49 9.87 -9.63
C LEU A 18 17.48 9.36 -10.65
N ALA A 19 16.93 8.16 -10.47
CA ALA A 19 15.89 7.64 -11.34
C ALA A 19 14.62 8.51 -11.29
N ARG A 20 14.23 8.97 -10.10
CA ARG A 20 13.06 9.85 -9.89
C ARG A 20 13.26 11.26 -10.45
N SER A 21 14.49 11.72 -10.63
CA SER A 21 14.77 13.05 -11.20
C SER A 21 14.66 13.10 -12.72
N ARG A 22 14.46 11.96 -13.39
CA ARG A 22 14.28 11.92 -14.83
C ARG A 22 12.95 12.58 -15.20
N GLN A 23 13.02 13.45 -16.21
CA GLN A 23 11.83 14.06 -16.75
C GLN A 23 11.21 13.08 -17.75
N PHE A 24 9.96 12.72 -17.51
CA PHE A 24 9.11 12.05 -18.50
C PHE A 24 8.29 13.10 -19.23
N GLN A 25 7.88 12.78 -20.45
CA GLN A 25 6.97 13.61 -21.20
C GLN A 25 5.55 13.56 -20.58
N ASN A 26 4.52 13.68 -21.39
CA ASN A 26 3.15 13.68 -20.87
C ASN A 26 2.67 12.25 -20.61
N PRO A 27 2.42 11.85 -19.35
CA PRO A 27 2.01 10.48 -19.02
C PRO A 27 0.64 10.09 -19.61
N ASP A 28 -0.20 11.08 -19.94
CA ASP A 28 -1.54 10.83 -20.47
C ASP A 28 -1.56 10.63 -21.99
N LEU A 29 -0.53 11.08 -22.69
CA LEU A 29 -0.51 11.12 -24.15
C LEU A 29 0.65 10.33 -24.78
N ASP A 30 1.74 10.12 -24.06
CA ASP A 30 2.95 9.51 -24.62
C ASP A 30 2.90 7.99 -24.54
N CYS A 31 2.94 7.34 -25.70
CA CYS A 31 2.98 5.87 -25.75
C CYS A 31 4.20 5.28 -25.04
N ASP A 32 5.33 5.97 -25.07
CA ASP A 32 6.56 5.55 -24.37
C ASP A 32 6.35 5.48 -22.85
N PHE A 33 5.54 6.38 -22.28
CA PHE A 33 5.19 6.33 -20.87
C PHE A 33 4.28 5.13 -20.55
N VAL A 34 3.32 4.83 -21.42
CA VAL A 34 2.42 3.68 -21.27
C VAL A 34 3.24 2.38 -21.26
N GLU A 35 4.18 2.24 -22.19
CA GLU A 35 5.08 1.08 -22.23
C GLU A 35 5.94 0.98 -20.98
N TYR A 36 6.55 2.09 -20.54
CA TYR A 36 7.32 2.16 -19.30
C TYR A 36 6.49 1.76 -18.07
N TYR A 37 5.24 2.23 -17.97
CA TYR A 37 4.32 1.87 -16.89
C TYR A 37 4.02 0.37 -16.87
N HIS A 38 3.65 -0.20 -18.04
CA HIS A 38 3.40 -1.64 -18.14
C HIS A 38 4.62 -2.49 -17.78
N ASP A 39 5.80 -2.12 -18.23
CA ASP A 39 7.02 -2.84 -17.90
C ASP A 39 7.35 -2.74 -16.40
N THR A 40 7.08 -1.60 -15.78
CA THR A 40 7.19 -1.43 -14.34
C THR A 40 6.20 -2.34 -13.60
N CYS A 41 4.95 -2.43 -14.02
CA CYS A 41 3.94 -3.34 -13.46
C CYS A 41 4.37 -4.82 -13.59
N LYS A 42 4.93 -5.23 -14.73
CA LYS A 42 5.48 -6.59 -14.92
C LYS A 42 6.64 -6.90 -13.95
N LEU A 43 7.51 -5.92 -13.69
CA LEU A 43 8.57 -6.08 -12.69
C LEU A 43 8.00 -6.33 -11.29
N TYR A 44 6.92 -5.63 -10.90
CA TYR A 44 6.22 -5.89 -9.64
C TYR A 44 5.59 -7.28 -9.59
N SER A 45 4.89 -7.70 -10.66
CA SER A 45 4.32 -9.06 -10.74
C SER A 45 5.41 -10.13 -10.61
N SER A 46 6.55 -9.93 -11.25
CA SER A 46 7.72 -10.83 -11.12
C SER A 46 8.28 -10.86 -9.69
N LEU A 47 8.40 -9.71 -9.04
CA LEU A 47 8.85 -9.60 -7.65
C LEU A 47 7.91 -10.34 -6.68
N LEU A 48 6.61 -10.26 -6.94
CA LEU A 48 5.56 -10.90 -6.14
C LEU A 48 5.34 -12.38 -6.50
N HIS A 49 6.07 -12.91 -7.48
CA HIS A 49 5.92 -14.28 -7.98
C HIS A 49 4.47 -14.61 -8.39
N THR A 50 3.82 -13.69 -9.08
CA THR A 50 2.43 -13.84 -9.55
C THR A 50 2.32 -13.65 -11.05
N GLU A 51 1.37 -14.36 -11.67
CA GLU A 51 0.95 -14.16 -13.06
C GLU A 51 -0.17 -13.10 -13.18
N ASN A 52 -0.72 -12.66 -12.05
CA ASN A 52 -1.71 -11.60 -12.02
C ASN A 52 -1.08 -10.25 -12.40
N GLU A 53 -1.89 -9.40 -13.00
CA GLU A 53 -1.47 -8.03 -13.31
C GLU A 53 -1.31 -7.21 -12.03
N SER A 54 -0.16 -6.55 -11.89
CA SER A 54 0.09 -5.59 -10.82
C SER A 54 -0.24 -4.18 -11.33
N LEU A 55 -0.88 -3.39 -10.50
CA LEU A 55 -1.21 -2.00 -10.79
C LEU A 55 -0.52 -1.08 -9.80
N ILE A 56 -0.02 0.05 -10.30
CA ILE A 56 0.58 1.10 -9.46
C ILE A 56 -0.44 2.23 -9.33
N LEU A 57 -0.99 2.40 -8.14
CA LEU A 57 -1.95 3.45 -7.86
C LEU A 57 -1.23 4.78 -7.58
N GLY A 58 -1.78 5.87 -8.09
CA GLY A 58 -1.30 7.22 -7.84
C GLY A 58 -1.79 7.76 -6.50
N GLY A 59 -1.11 7.40 -5.41
CA GLY A 59 -1.48 7.86 -4.08
C GLY A 59 -0.54 7.37 -2.99
N GLU A 60 -0.90 7.64 -1.75
CA GLU A 60 -0.19 7.12 -0.58
C GLU A 60 -0.53 5.64 -0.35
N GLY A 61 0.28 4.95 0.47
CA GLY A 61 0.07 3.53 0.80
C GLY A 61 -1.32 3.21 1.37
N ILE A 62 -1.95 4.18 2.04
CA ILE A 62 -3.30 4.04 2.58
C ILE A 62 -4.34 3.81 1.47
N LEU A 63 -4.17 4.41 0.30
CA LEU A 63 -5.03 4.17 -0.86
C LEU A 63 -5.01 2.70 -1.30
N GLY A 64 -3.83 2.07 -1.28
CA GLY A 64 -3.71 0.64 -1.59
C GLY A 64 -4.39 -0.25 -0.55
N LEU A 65 -4.33 0.12 0.73
CA LEU A 65 -5.00 -0.60 1.81
C LEU A 65 -6.52 -0.48 1.69
N GLU A 66 -7.04 0.70 1.41
CA GLU A 66 -8.46 0.93 1.18
C GLU A 66 -8.95 0.20 -0.08
N ALA A 67 -8.19 0.26 -1.18
CA ALA A 67 -8.51 -0.46 -2.41
C ALA A 67 -8.60 -1.97 -2.19
N ALA A 68 -7.71 -2.55 -1.37
CA ALA A 68 -7.77 -3.95 -1.00
C ALA A 68 -9.05 -4.27 -0.21
N CYS A 69 -9.41 -3.47 0.79
CA CYS A 69 -10.65 -3.63 1.54
C CYS A 69 -11.88 -3.51 0.63
N ALA A 70 -11.93 -2.51 -0.23
CA ALA A 70 -13.02 -2.30 -1.19
C ALA A 70 -13.19 -3.47 -2.16
N SER A 71 -12.08 -4.10 -2.56
CA SER A 71 -12.11 -5.21 -3.51
C SER A 71 -12.45 -6.56 -2.89
N LEU A 72 -12.21 -6.71 -1.59
CA LEU A 72 -12.30 -7.99 -0.88
C LEU A 72 -13.46 -8.06 0.12
N THR A 73 -14.20 -6.97 0.32
CA THR A 73 -15.29 -6.90 1.29
C THR A 73 -16.62 -6.63 0.59
N GLU A 74 -17.60 -7.49 0.84
CA GLU A 74 -18.99 -7.31 0.42
C GLU A 74 -19.91 -7.08 1.64
N PRO A 75 -21.09 -6.45 1.45
CA PRO A 75 -22.06 -6.31 2.53
C PRO A 75 -22.44 -7.64 3.17
N GLY A 76 -22.20 -7.75 4.47
CA GLY A 76 -22.46 -8.95 5.24
C GLY A 76 -21.26 -9.88 5.44
N ASP A 77 -20.14 -9.61 4.79
CA ASP A 77 -18.90 -10.33 5.04
C ASP A 77 -18.39 -10.16 6.47
N ARG A 78 -17.67 -11.16 6.94
CA ARG A 78 -17.07 -11.16 8.27
C ARG A 78 -15.57 -10.97 8.17
N ALA A 79 -15.08 -9.86 8.69
CA ALA A 79 -13.66 -9.53 8.68
C ALA A 79 -13.07 -9.54 10.10
N LEU A 80 -11.92 -10.21 10.27
CA LEU A 80 -11.12 -10.14 11.48
C LEU A 80 -10.04 -9.07 11.32
N VAL A 81 -10.09 -8.04 12.14
CA VAL A 81 -9.07 -6.99 12.19
C VAL A 81 -8.14 -7.24 13.38
N LEU A 82 -6.86 -7.44 13.08
CA LEU A 82 -5.79 -7.53 14.08
C LEU A 82 -5.27 -6.13 14.36
N ASP A 83 -5.66 -5.55 15.49
CA ASP A 83 -5.26 -4.22 15.88
C ASP A 83 -4.00 -4.28 16.75
N ASN A 84 -2.91 -3.76 16.22
CA ASN A 84 -1.63 -3.63 16.92
C ASN A 84 -1.13 -2.17 16.90
N GLY A 85 -2.05 -1.22 16.90
CA GLY A 85 -1.78 0.22 16.88
C GLY A 85 -2.58 0.96 15.83
N VAL A 86 -2.28 2.25 15.65
CA VAL A 86 -3.06 3.20 14.84
C VAL A 86 -3.40 2.71 13.42
N PHE A 87 -2.50 1.99 12.77
CA PHE A 87 -2.76 1.46 11.44
C PHE A 87 -3.72 0.26 11.43
N GLY A 88 -3.58 -0.65 12.42
CA GLY A 88 -4.53 -1.75 12.60
C GLY A 88 -5.92 -1.23 12.95
N GLU A 89 -5.99 -0.23 13.82
CA GLU A 89 -7.24 0.42 14.19
C GLU A 89 -7.97 1.02 12.99
N GLY A 90 -7.24 1.69 12.08
CA GLY A 90 -7.83 2.31 10.88
C GLY A 90 -8.48 1.32 9.91
N PHE A 91 -8.09 0.04 9.91
CA PHE A 91 -8.74 -0.97 9.08
C PHE A 91 -10.20 -1.24 9.45
N LYS A 92 -10.60 -0.96 10.68
CA LYS A 92 -12.01 -1.07 11.12
C LYS A 92 -12.93 -0.18 10.29
N ASP A 93 -12.45 1.03 10.02
CA ASP A 93 -13.21 2.01 9.24
C ASP A 93 -13.38 1.54 7.81
N PHE A 94 -12.32 1.05 7.16
CA PHE A 94 -12.40 0.53 5.80
C PHE A 94 -13.38 -0.63 5.68
N VAL A 95 -13.27 -1.65 6.54
CA VAL A 95 -14.18 -2.78 6.52
C VAL A 95 -15.63 -2.33 6.73
N SER A 96 -15.86 -1.38 7.64
CA SER A 96 -17.21 -0.87 7.94
C SER A 96 -17.80 -0.07 6.79
N ILE A 97 -16.99 0.77 6.11
CA ILE A 97 -17.40 1.57 4.94
C ILE A 97 -17.93 0.65 3.83
N TYR A 98 -17.26 -0.48 3.59
CA TYR A 98 -17.64 -1.44 2.54
C TYR A 98 -18.65 -2.50 3.01
N GLY A 99 -19.26 -2.30 4.18
CA GLY A 99 -20.39 -3.11 4.66
C GLY A 99 -20.02 -4.42 5.34
N GLY A 100 -18.76 -4.65 5.63
CA GLY A 100 -18.30 -5.82 6.38
C GLY A 100 -18.66 -5.75 7.87
N THR A 101 -18.85 -6.90 8.48
CA THR A 101 -19.04 -7.06 9.93
C THR A 101 -17.71 -7.35 10.60
N LEU A 102 -17.37 -6.54 11.60
CA LEU A 102 -16.09 -6.63 12.29
C LEU A 102 -16.08 -7.67 13.40
N PHE A 103 -15.06 -8.50 13.40
CA PHE A 103 -14.60 -9.26 14.56
C PHE A 103 -13.27 -8.67 15.01
N PHE A 104 -13.20 -8.25 16.24
CA PHE A 104 -12.11 -7.49 16.77
C PHE A 104 -11.35 -8.28 17.83
N THR A 105 -10.01 -8.35 17.70
CA THR A 105 -9.13 -8.73 18.79
C THR A 105 -8.32 -7.49 19.18
N PRO A 106 -8.50 -6.95 20.40
CA PRO A 106 -7.59 -5.90 20.86
C PRO A 106 -6.17 -6.45 20.88
N ALA A 107 -5.25 -5.66 20.38
CA ALA A 107 -3.85 -5.99 20.49
C ALA A 107 -3.42 -6.14 21.94
N ILE A 108 -2.42 -6.98 22.11
CA ILE A 108 -1.63 -7.17 23.31
C ILE A 108 -1.45 -5.83 24.05
N THR A 109 -1.83 -5.80 25.32
CA THR A 109 -1.65 -4.70 26.29
C THR A 109 -0.42 -3.84 26.01
N PRO A 110 -0.53 -2.52 26.04
CA PRO A 110 0.62 -1.63 25.90
C PRO A 110 1.71 -2.03 26.88
N ILE A 111 2.93 -2.20 26.40
CA ILE A 111 4.09 -2.34 27.28
C ILE A 111 4.11 -1.05 28.11
N PRO A 112 4.07 -1.15 29.44
CA PRO A 112 4.17 0.04 30.29
C PRO A 112 5.45 0.79 29.92
N SER A 113 5.32 2.08 29.64
CA SER A 113 6.48 2.96 29.47
C SER A 113 7.33 2.90 30.73
N MET A 114 8.54 2.37 30.61
CA MET A 114 9.56 2.55 31.65
C MET A 114 10.01 4.00 31.69
#